data_c47bee1b28cb0e0f47940ced1ac95118
#
_entry.id   c47bee1b28cb0e0f47940ced1ac95118
#
_cell.length_a   1.000
_cell.length_b   1.000
_cell.length_c   1.000
_cell.angle_alpha   90.00
_cell.angle_beta   90.00
_cell.angle_gamma   90.00
#
_symmetry.space_group_name_H-M   'P 1'
#
loop_
_entity.id
_entity.type
_entity.pdbx_description
1 polymer ?
#
loop_
_entity_poly.entity_id
_entity_poly.type
_entity_poly.pdbx_seq_one_letter_code
_entity_poly.pdbx_strand_id
1 'polypeptide(L)'
;FMNVLDSTIVNVSLTHIAGDFAIAPNQGTWIITSYAVSEAIFLPLVGWLTKRFGVVRQYIWSTILFTLASLLCGLSFSFNFLLFSRVLQGVVGASMIPLSQTLMMSLYPKEKRGMAMGIWSITVIVAPVLGPVIGGFITDSFSWRWCFYINLPIGLLSGYLVHRIFKSRGYTETYEKSKIDILGLILLTLG
;
A
#
# COMPACT_ATOMS: atom_id res chain seq x y z
N PHE A 1 4.86 -4.27 -4.66
CA PHE A 1 4.11 -5.51 -4.90
C PHE A 1 2.85 -5.57 -4.02
N MET A 2 2.98 -5.58 -2.69
CA MET A 2 1.88 -5.78 -1.74
C MET A 2 0.71 -4.80 -1.96
N ASN A 3 0.96 -3.50 -2.08
CA ASN A 3 -0.05 -2.47 -2.34
C ASN A 3 -0.83 -2.73 -3.65
N VAL A 4 -0.11 -3.03 -4.74
CA VAL A 4 -0.73 -3.29 -6.05
C VAL A 4 -1.49 -4.62 -6.05
N LEU A 5 -0.96 -5.65 -5.40
CA LEU A 5 -1.64 -6.93 -5.25
C LEU A 5 -2.94 -6.76 -4.46
N ASP A 6 -2.92 -6.05 -3.34
CA ASP A 6 -4.08 -5.80 -2.50
C ASP A 6 -5.22 -5.12 -3.28
N SER A 7 -4.91 -4.08 -4.05
CA SER A 7 -5.92 -3.38 -4.86
C SER A 7 -6.56 -4.27 -5.92
N THR A 8 -5.81 -5.19 -6.53
CA THR A 8 -6.31 -6.07 -7.59
C THR A 8 -7.01 -7.32 -7.06
N ILE A 9 -6.55 -7.88 -5.94
CA ILE A 9 -7.15 -9.05 -5.30
C ILE A 9 -8.56 -8.74 -4.76
N VAL A 10 -8.74 -7.54 -4.19
CA VAL A 10 -10.04 -7.10 -3.65
C VAL A 10 -11.08 -6.91 -4.76
N ASN A 11 -10.66 -6.50 -5.97
CA ASN A 11 -11.57 -6.36 -7.12
C ASN A 11 -12.34 -7.64 -7.42
N VAL A 12 -11.68 -8.78 -7.37
CA VAL A 12 -12.30 -10.09 -7.65
C VAL A 12 -13.23 -10.53 -6.52
N SER A 13 -12.93 -10.11 -5.30
CA SER A 13 -13.69 -10.48 -4.10
C SER A 13 -14.96 -9.65 -3.87
N LEU A 14 -15.21 -8.59 -4.67
CA LEU A 14 -16.29 -7.63 -4.44
C LEU A 14 -17.67 -8.28 -4.35
N THR A 15 -17.96 -9.23 -5.22
CA THR A 15 -19.28 -9.93 -5.25
C THR A 15 -19.51 -10.72 -3.97
N HIS A 16 -18.48 -11.39 -3.46
CA HIS A 16 -18.55 -12.14 -2.20
C HIS A 16 -18.70 -11.21 -1.00
N ILE A 17 -17.95 -10.09 -0.98
CA ILE A 17 -18.05 -9.07 0.07
C ILE A 17 -19.46 -8.45 0.07
N ALA A 18 -20.00 -8.11 -1.11
CA ALA A 18 -21.35 -7.56 -1.24
C ALA A 18 -22.41 -8.54 -0.75
N GLY A 19 -22.25 -9.82 -1.05
CA GLY A 19 -23.13 -10.89 -0.55
C GLY A 19 -23.08 -11.02 0.97
N ASP A 20 -21.88 -11.08 1.56
CA ASP A 20 -21.70 -11.24 3.02
C ASP A 20 -22.30 -10.07 3.83
N PHE A 21 -22.20 -8.85 3.32
CA PHE A 21 -22.76 -7.66 3.98
C PHE A 21 -24.19 -7.33 3.53
N ALA A 22 -24.80 -8.14 2.65
CA ALA A 22 -26.13 -7.92 2.09
C ALA A 22 -26.31 -6.50 1.51
N ILE A 23 -25.30 -6.01 0.80
CA ILE A 23 -25.28 -4.69 0.15
C ILE A 23 -25.45 -4.82 -1.35
N ALA A 24 -25.92 -3.73 -1.99
CA ALA A 24 -26.03 -3.69 -3.43
C ALA A 24 -24.64 -3.72 -4.11
N PRO A 25 -24.47 -4.36 -5.29
CA PRO A 25 -23.18 -4.47 -5.97
C PRO A 25 -22.50 -3.11 -6.24
N ASN A 26 -23.27 -2.06 -6.51
CA ASN A 26 -22.78 -0.70 -6.69
C ASN A 26 -22.19 -0.11 -5.40
N GLN A 27 -22.66 -0.53 -4.24
CA GLN A 27 -22.06 -0.13 -2.96
C GLN A 27 -20.71 -0.83 -2.73
N GLY A 28 -20.54 -2.06 -3.23
CA GLY A 28 -19.27 -2.79 -3.16
C GLY A 28 -18.11 -2.03 -3.79
N THR A 29 -18.34 -1.23 -4.85
CA THR A 29 -17.31 -0.42 -5.48
C THR A 29 -16.70 0.63 -4.56
N TRP A 30 -17.42 1.06 -3.52
CA TRP A 30 -16.91 2.00 -2.51
C TRP A 30 -15.69 1.47 -1.77
N ILE A 31 -15.53 0.14 -1.67
CA ILE A 31 -14.38 -0.51 -1.04
C ILE A 31 -13.10 -0.17 -1.81
N ILE A 32 -13.16 -0.15 -3.15
CA ILE A 32 -12.03 0.21 -4.01
C ILE A 32 -11.86 1.72 -4.06
N THR A 33 -12.96 2.44 -4.24
CA THR A 33 -12.94 3.90 -4.39
C THR A 33 -12.43 4.58 -3.13
N SER A 34 -12.87 4.16 -1.94
CA SER A 34 -12.41 4.72 -0.67
C SER A 34 -10.90 4.56 -0.47
N TYR A 35 -10.35 3.40 -0.85
CA TYR A 35 -8.92 3.16 -0.85
C TYR A 35 -8.18 4.07 -1.84
N ALA A 36 -8.60 4.07 -3.12
CA ALA A 36 -7.95 4.82 -4.18
C ALA A 36 -7.99 6.35 -3.95
N VAL A 37 -9.13 6.88 -3.50
CA VAL A 37 -9.27 8.31 -3.17
C VAL A 37 -8.37 8.69 -2.00
N SER A 38 -8.34 7.87 -0.94
CA SER A 38 -7.46 8.12 0.20
C SER A 38 -5.98 8.11 -0.22
N GLU A 39 -5.59 7.14 -1.04
CA GLU A 39 -4.24 7.04 -1.58
C GLU A 39 -3.87 8.27 -2.41
N ALA A 40 -4.76 8.72 -3.30
CA ALA A 40 -4.55 9.90 -4.14
C ALA A 40 -4.40 11.18 -3.30
N ILE A 41 -5.25 11.39 -2.28
CA ILE A 41 -5.20 12.56 -1.40
C ILE A 41 -3.90 12.62 -0.60
N PHE A 42 -3.38 11.47 -0.14
CA PHE A 42 -2.18 11.42 0.70
C PHE A 42 -0.87 11.32 -0.09
N LEU A 43 -0.92 10.99 -1.38
CA LEU A 43 0.27 10.88 -2.22
C LEU A 43 1.15 12.16 -2.24
N PRO A 44 0.61 13.39 -2.36
CA PRO A 44 1.43 14.59 -2.32
C PRO A 44 2.16 14.83 -1.00
N LEU A 45 1.62 14.31 0.11
CA LEU A 45 2.25 14.42 1.44
C LEU A 45 3.51 13.56 1.60
N VAL A 46 3.69 12.54 0.76
CA VAL A 46 4.80 11.59 0.86
C VAL A 46 6.15 12.30 0.80
N GLY A 47 6.32 13.27 -0.09
CA GLY A 47 7.57 14.03 -0.22
C GLY A 47 7.94 14.81 1.05
N TRP A 48 6.97 15.43 1.69
CA TRP A 48 7.17 16.14 2.95
C TRP A 48 7.48 15.18 4.11
N LEU A 49 6.71 14.09 4.22
CA LEU A 49 6.95 13.05 5.22
C LEU A 49 8.35 12.45 5.10
N THR A 50 8.79 12.19 3.86
CA THR A 50 10.12 11.66 3.55
C THR A 50 11.25 12.59 4.01
N LYS A 51 11.12 13.88 3.76
CA LYS A 51 12.12 14.88 4.23
C LYS A 51 12.16 14.96 5.75
N ARG A 52 11.01 14.79 6.43
CA ARG A 52 10.91 14.92 7.88
C ARG A 52 11.32 13.66 8.65
N PHE A 53 10.96 12.48 8.17
CA PHE A 53 11.14 11.21 8.89
C PHE A 53 12.18 10.29 8.27
N GLY A 54 12.67 10.62 7.07
CA GLY A 54 13.57 9.79 6.30
C GLY A 54 12.84 8.70 5.49
N VAL A 55 13.48 8.29 4.38
CA VAL A 55 12.88 7.35 3.41
C VAL A 55 12.68 5.95 4.00
N VAL A 56 13.71 5.42 4.66
CA VAL A 56 13.70 4.04 5.21
C VAL A 56 12.69 3.93 6.33
N ARG A 57 12.75 4.88 7.28
CA ARG A 57 11.88 4.87 8.44
C ARG A 57 10.41 5.03 8.03
N GLN A 58 10.12 5.94 7.10
CA GLN A 58 8.77 6.13 6.58
C GLN A 58 8.26 4.87 5.88
N TYR A 59 9.08 4.22 5.04
CA TYR A 59 8.69 2.98 4.36
C TYR A 59 8.35 1.87 5.35
N ILE A 60 9.17 1.69 6.40
CA ILE A 60 8.92 0.67 7.43
C ILE A 60 7.60 0.94 8.16
N TRP A 61 7.37 2.19 8.61
CA TRP A 61 6.12 2.56 9.27
C TRP A 61 4.91 2.38 8.35
N SER A 62 5.01 2.81 7.09
CA SER A 62 3.93 2.63 6.12
C SER A 62 3.63 1.15 5.89
N THR A 63 4.64 0.30 5.79
CA THR A 63 4.45 -1.15 5.64
C THR A 63 3.78 -1.77 6.86
N ILE A 64 4.20 -1.40 8.08
CA ILE A 64 3.60 -1.90 9.32
C ILE A 64 2.14 -1.44 9.43
N LEU A 65 1.89 -0.14 9.24
CA LEU A 65 0.54 0.42 9.34
C LEU A 65 -0.39 -0.12 8.25
N PHE A 66 0.12 -0.33 7.02
CA PHE A 66 -0.64 -0.98 5.95
C PHE A 66 -1.03 -2.42 6.34
N THR A 67 -0.09 -3.17 6.91
CA THR A 67 -0.33 -4.54 7.38
C THR A 67 -1.38 -4.56 8.49
N LEU A 68 -1.33 -3.62 9.43
CA LEU A 68 -2.35 -3.49 10.49
C LEU A 68 -3.71 -3.07 9.91
N ALA A 69 -3.76 -2.12 8.97
CA ALA A 69 -4.99 -1.74 8.29
C ALA A 69 -5.58 -2.92 7.49
N SER A 70 -4.74 -3.74 6.87
CA SER A 70 -5.15 -4.96 6.18
C SER A 70 -5.76 -5.98 7.15
N LEU A 71 -5.17 -6.13 8.34
CA LEU A 71 -5.74 -6.96 9.41
C LEU A 71 -7.14 -6.46 9.82
N LEU A 72 -7.31 -5.13 9.98
CA LEU A 72 -8.61 -4.53 10.29
C LEU A 72 -9.64 -4.79 9.18
N CYS A 73 -9.23 -4.71 7.89
CA CYS A 73 -10.10 -5.07 6.77
C CYS A 73 -10.58 -6.52 6.86
N GLY A 74 -9.69 -7.45 7.14
CA GLY A 74 -10.04 -8.88 7.28
C GLY A 74 -10.91 -9.18 8.51
N LEU A 75 -10.76 -8.43 9.60
CA LEU A 75 -11.55 -8.54 10.83
C LEU A 75 -12.87 -7.75 10.76
N SER A 76 -13.21 -7.12 9.64
CA SER A 76 -14.39 -6.27 9.54
C SER A 76 -15.68 -7.05 9.78
N PHE A 77 -16.51 -6.52 10.68
CA PHE A 77 -17.81 -7.05 11.06
C PHE A 77 -18.97 -6.26 10.42
N SER A 78 -18.69 -5.13 9.79
CA SER A 78 -19.67 -4.31 9.08
C SER A 78 -19.04 -3.65 7.85
N PHE A 79 -19.88 -3.32 6.88
CA PHE A 79 -19.47 -2.63 5.66
C PHE A 79 -18.80 -1.27 5.95
N ASN A 80 -19.37 -0.48 6.86
CA ASN A 80 -18.82 0.82 7.24
C ASN A 80 -17.45 0.69 7.91
N PHE A 81 -17.25 -0.34 8.74
CA PHE A 81 -15.95 -0.61 9.34
C PHE A 81 -14.91 -1.04 8.28
N LEU A 82 -15.34 -1.82 7.29
CA LEU A 82 -14.48 -2.16 6.16
C LEU A 82 -14.08 -0.92 5.36
N LEU A 83 -15.02 -0.03 5.05
CA LEU A 83 -14.72 1.23 4.36
C LEU A 83 -13.74 2.10 5.14
N PHE A 84 -13.96 2.26 6.44
CA PHE A 84 -13.03 3.00 7.30
C PHE A 84 -11.62 2.39 7.28
N SER A 85 -11.52 1.07 7.37
CA SER A 85 -10.25 0.36 7.31
C SER A 85 -9.56 0.52 5.95
N ARG A 86 -10.34 0.56 4.85
CA ARG A 86 -9.83 0.81 3.49
C ARG A 86 -9.31 2.25 3.33
N VAL A 87 -9.98 3.24 3.92
CA VAL A 87 -9.48 4.62 3.97
C VAL A 87 -8.13 4.67 4.69
N LEU A 88 -8.01 4.06 5.87
CA LEU A 88 -6.74 3.99 6.60
C LEU A 88 -5.64 3.30 5.77
N GLN A 89 -5.98 2.20 5.10
CA GLN A 89 -5.05 1.45 4.27
C GLN A 89 -4.57 2.28 3.07
N GLY A 90 -5.46 3.06 2.42
CA GLY A 90 -5.11 3.96 1.32
C GLY A 90 -4.18 5.10 1.78
N VAL A 91 -4.47 5.72 2.93
CA VAL A 91 -3.63 6.77 3.53
C VAL A 91 -2.17 6.32 3.70
N VAL A 92 -1.97 5.14 4.28
CA VAL A 92 -0.62 4.64 4.53
C VAL A 92 0.01 3.99 3.30
N GLY A 93 -0.80 3.43 2.42
CA GLY A 93 -0.41 2.83 1.15
C GLY A 93 0.19 3.81 0.15
N ALA A 94 -0.26 5.07 0.18
CA ALA A 94 0.17 6.15 -0.73
C ALA A 94 1.69 6.29 -0.83
N SER A 95 2.42 6.04 0.25
CA SER A 95 3.87 6.19 0.30
C SER A 95 4.65 4.95 -0.18
N MET A 96 4.01 3.77 -0.24
CA MET A 96 4.73 2.51 -0.45
C MET A 96 5.36 2.39 -1.83
N ILE A 97 4.66 2.80 -2.89
CA ILE A 97 5.16 2.73 -4.28
C ILE A 97 6.33 3.70 -4.48
N PRO A 98 6.19 5.02 -4.24
CA PRO A 98 7.28 5.97 -4.48
C PRO A 98 8.48 5.73 -3.57
N LEU A 99 8.27 5.35 -2.31
CA LEU A 99 9.38 5.04 -1.41
C LEU A 99 10.11 3.76 -1.79
N SER A 100 9.40 2.72 -2.25
CA SER A 100 10.06 1.49 -2.74
C SER A 100 10.97 1.77 -3.93
N GLN A 101 10.55 2.65 -4.84
CA GLN A 101 11.32 3.12 -5.99
C GLN A 101 12.59 3.86 -5.54
N THR A 102 12.42 4.82 -4.63
CA THR A 102 13.53 5.61 -4.07
C THR A 102 14.54 4.72 -3.35
N LEU A 103 14.07 3.78 -2.52
CA LEU A 103 14.92 2.82 -1.83
C LEU A 103 15.67 1.91 -2.80
N MET A 104 15.01 1.41 -3.84
CA MET A 104 15.68 0.61 -4.88
C MET A 104 16.79 1.40 -5.54
N MET A 105 16.53 2.65 -5.96
CA MET A 105 17.55 3.51 -6.58
C MET A 105 18.70 3.86 -5.63
N SER A 106 18.47 3.94 -4.32
CA SER A 106 19.53 4.23 -3.34
C SER A 106 20.46 3.05 -3.06
N LEU A 107 19.99 1.82 -3.28
CA LEU A 107 20.76 0.61 -3.06
C LEU A 107 21.74 0.28 -4.18
N TYR A 108 21.53 0.81 -5.39
CA TYR A 108 22.33 0.49 -6.57
C TYR A 108 23.16 1.69 -7.05
N PRO A 109 24.41 1.48 -7.51
CA PRO A 109 25.21 2.51 -8.13
C PRO A 109 24.55 3.01 -9.42
N LYS A 110 24.92 4.23 -9.87
CA LYS A 110 24.25 4.92 -10.99
C LYS A 110 24.17 4.07 -12.26
N GLU A 111 25.22 3.29 -12.55
CA GLU A 111 25.35 2.46 -13.74
C GLU A 111 24.35 1.28 -13.75
N LYS A 112 23.91 0.83 -12.58
CA LYS A 112 22.99 -0.31 -12.41
C LYS A 112 21.56 0.09 -12.09
N ARG A 113 21.27 1.39 -11.99
CA ARG A 113 19.90 1.86 -11.66
C ARG A 113 18.86 1.48 -12.70
N GLY A 114 19.23 1.47 -13.99
CA GLY A 114 18.34 1.02 -15.06
C GLY A 114 17.89 -0.43 -14.89
N MET A 115 18.82 -1.32 -14.55
CA MET A 115 18.51 -2.72 -14.26
C MET A 115 17.63 -2.87 -13.00
N ALA A 116 17.96 -2.13 -11.94
CA ALA A 116 17.18 -2.14 -10.71
C ALA A 116 15.73 -1.68 -10.95
N MET A 117 15.54 -0.62 -11.75
CA MET A 117 14.22 -0.14 -12.13
C MET A 117 13.46 -1.12 -13.03
N GLY A 118 14.15 -1.84 -13.91
CA GLY A 118 13.56 -2.92 -14.70
C GLY A 118 13.00 -4.04 -13.82
N ILE A 119 13.76 -4.50 -12.84
CA ILE A 119 13.32 -5.52 -11.86
C ILE A 119 12.12 -4.99 -11.04
N TRP A 120 12.18 -3.74 -10.59
CA TRP A 120 11.08 -3.11 -9.87
C TRP A 120 9.80 -3.06 -10.73
N SER A 121 9.91 -2.67 -12.00
CA SER A 121 8.76 -2.60 -12.93
C SER A 121 8.13 -3.97 -13.17
N ILE A 122 8.93 -5.04 -13.31
CA ILE A 122 8.42 -6.41 -13.42
C ILE A 122 7.57 -6.75 -12.19
N THR A 123 8.03 -6.40 -10.99
CA THR A 123 7.30 -6.66 -9.75
C THR A 123 5.95 -5.94 -9.71
N VAL A 124 5.88 -4.72 -10.24
CA VAL A 124 4.63 -3.92 -10.31
C VAL A 124 3.67 -4.49 -11.35
N ILE A 125 4.17 -4.99 -12.50
CA ILE A 125 3.34 -5.58 -13.56
C ILE A 125 2.82 -6.97 -13.16
N VAL A 126 3.61 -7.77 -12.47
CA VAL A 126 3.23 -9.13 -12.05
C VAL A 126 2.10 -9.11 -11.00
N ALA A 127 2.07 -8.10 -10.12
CA ALA A 127 1.05 -8.03 -9.08
C ALA A 127 -0.40 -7.97 -9.61
N PRO A 128 -0.75 -7.13 -10.61
CA PRO A 128 -2.09 -7.13 -11.21
C PRO A 128 -2.46 -8.43 -11.93
N VAL A 129 -1.48 -9.13 -12.48
CA VAL A 129 -1.72 -10.43 -13.16
C VAL A 129 -2.01 -11.53 -12.13
N LEU A 130 -1.27 -11.55 -11.03
CA LEU A 130 -1.46 -12.52 -9.95
C LEU A 130 -2.70 -12.23 -9.10
N GLY A 131 -3.11 -10.97 -8.95
CA GLY A 131 -4.22 -10.55 -8.11
C GLY A 131 -5.52 -11.33 -8.39
N PRO A 132 -6.04 -11.31 -9.63
CA PRO A 132 -7.26 -12.04 -9.97
C PRO A 132 -7.14 -13.56 -9.76
N VAL A 133 -6.00 -14.16 -10.09
CA VAL A 133 -5.79 -15.61 -9.95
C VAL A 133 -5.77 -16.00 -8.46
N ILE A 134 -4.98 -15.31 -7.67
CA ILE A 134 -4.85 -15.59 -6.23
C ILE A 134 -6.15 -15.21 -5.51
N GLY A 135 -6.75 -14.06 -5.86
CA GLY A 135 -7.98 -13.56 -5.25
C GLY A 135 -9.17 -14.49 -5.51
N GLY A 136 -9.35 -14.93 -6.76
CA GLY A 136 -10.38 -15.89 -7.11
C GLY A 136 -10.22 -17.20 -6.33
N PHE A 137 -9.03 -17.80 -6.38
CA PHE A 137 -8.75 -19.04 -5.65
C PHE A 137 -9.00 -18.91 -4.14
N ILE A 138 -8.53 -17.84 -3.52
CA ILE A 138 -8.70 -17.61 -2.07
C ILE A 138 -10.18 -17.41 -1.73
N THR A 139 -10.89 -16.62 -2.51
CA THR A 139 -12.28 -16.27 -2.24
C THR A 139 -13.20 -17.46 -2.42
N ASP A 140 -12.96 -18.27 -3.44
CA ASP A 140 -13.77 -19.48 -3.72
C ASP A 140 -13.47 -20.62 -2.76
N SER A 141 -12.19 -20.77 -2.32
CA SER A 141 -11.76 -21.90 -1.49
C SER A 141 -11.90 -21.64 0.02
N PHE A 142 -11.84 -20.39 0.45
CA PHE A 142 -11.82 -20.02 1.87
C PHE A 142 -12.84 -18.91 2.18
N SER A 143 -12.41 -17.65 2.13
CA SER A 143 -13.23 -16.46 2.35
C SER A 143 -12.51 -15.25 1.79
N TRP A 144 -13.25 -14.24 1.36
CA TRP A 144 -12.72 -12.95 0.92
C TRP A 144 -11.82 -12.27 1.98
N ARG A 145 -12.01 -12.55 3.26
CA ARG A 145 -11.19 -12.02 4.36
C ARG A 145 -9.71 -12.40 4.22
N TRP A 146 -9.42 -13.58 3.69
CA TRP A 146 -8.06 -14.05 3.46
C TRP A 146 -7.32 -13.23 2.40
N CYS A 147 -8.04 -12.55 1.51
CA CYS A 147 -7.43 -11.60 0.56
C CYS A 147 -6.72 -10.44 1.27
N PHE A 148 -7.17 -10.11 2.47
CA PHE A 148 -6.50 -9.11 3.32
C PHE A 148 -5.41 -9.75 4.20
N TYR A 149 -5.64 -10.94 4.72
CA TYR A 149 -4.67 -11.61 5.59
C TYR A 149 -3.37 -12.01 4.88
N ILE A 150 -3.39 -12.22 3.55
CA ILE A 150 -2.19 -12.48 2.76
C ILE A 150 -1.15 -11.34 2.87
N ASN A 151 -1.58 -10.12 3.15
CA ASN A 151 -0.71 -8.99 3.36
C ASN A 151 0.10 -9.07 4.67
N LEU A 152 -0.35 -9.84 5.67
CA LEU A 152 0.31 -9.92 6.97
C LEU A 152 1.72 -10.54 6.86
N PRO A 153 1.89 -11.76 6.34
CA PRO A 153 3.22 -12.35 6.22
C PRO A 153 4.12 -11.55 5.27
N ILE A 154 3.57 -11.02 4.16
CA ILE A 154 4.33 -10.25 3.17
C ILE A 154 4.80 -8.93 3.79
N GLY A 155 3.93 -8.22 4.50
CA GLY A 155 4.24 -6.93 5.13
C GLY A 155 5.27 -7.07 6.25
N LEU A 156 5.10 -8.06 7.13
CA LEU A 156 6.06 -8.33 8.20
C LEU A 156 7.44 -8.70 7.66
N LEU A 157 7.49 -9.56 6.64
CA LEU A 157 8.74 -9.94 5.99
C LEU A 157 9.40 -8.75 5.30
N SER A 158 8.64 -7.95 4.55
CA SER A 158 9.13 -6.76 3.85
C SER A 158 9.70 -5.74 4.83
N GLY A 159 8.95 -5.40 5.89
CA GLY A 159 9.40 -4.47 6.92
C GLY A 159 10.69 -4.95 7.62
N TYR A 160 10.75 -6.22 7.97
CA TYR A 160 11.93 -6.83 8.57
C TYR A 160 13.16 -6.80 7.65
N LEU A 161 12.99 -7.19 6.39
CA LEU A 161 14.10 -7.21 5.41
C LEU A 161 14.64 -5.81 5.15
N VAL A 162 13.76 -4.82 4.95
CA VAL A 162 14.19 -3.44 4.74
C VAL A 162 14.93 -2.91 5.96
N HIS A 163 14.39 -3.11 7.16
CA HIS A 163 15.08 -2.72 8.39
C HIS A 163 16.47 -3.34 8.49
N ARG A 164 16.60 -4.64 8.25
CA ARG A 164 17.87 -5.37 8.34
C ARG A 164 18.90 -4.89 7.31
N ILE A 165 18.48 -4.72 6.04
CA ILE A 165 19.37 -4.29 4.93
C ILE A 165 19.92 -2.90 5.18
N PHE A 166 19.09 -1.95 5.56
CA PHE A 166 19.53 -0.56 5.74
C PHE A 166 20.34 -0.37 7.03
N LYS A 167 20.01 -1.11 8.10
CA LYS A 167 20.81 -1.15 9.32
C LYS A 167 22.22 -1.70 9.07
N SER A 168 22.35 -2.79 8.27
CA SER A 168 23.65 -3.39 7.97
C SER A 168 24.53 -2.53 7.07
N ARG A 169 23.95 -1.62 6.28
CA ARG A 169 24.68 -0.71 5.39
C ARG A 169 25.06 0.61 6.03
N GLY A 170 24.73 0.84 7.32
CA GLY A 170 25.04 2.09 8.00
C GLY A 170 24.40 3.31 7.33
N TYR A 171 23.22 3.16 6.74
CA TYR A 171 22.54 4.23 6.02
C TYR A 171 22.13 5.34 6.98
N THR A 172 22.76 6.51 6.82
CA THR A 172 22.44 7.72 7.57
C THR A 172 21.40 8.53 6.81
N GLU A 173 20.24 8.72 7.42
CA GLU A 173 19.17 9.55 6.84
C GLU A 173 19.45 11.03 7.13
N THR A 174 19.34 11.86 6.11
CA THR A 174 19.35 13.32 6.25
C THR A 174 17.92 13.81 6.52
N TYR A 175 17.73 14.50 7.62
CA TYR A 175 16.44 15.07 8.00
C TYR A 175 16.43 16.57 7.70
N GLU A 176 15.44 17.02 6.94
CA GLU A 176 15.20 18.45 6.71
C GLU A 176 13.92 18.89 7.43
N LYS A 177 14.03 19.98 8.20
CA LYS A 177 12.85 20.65 8.77
C LYS A 177 12.15 21.47 7.67
N SER A 178 11.42 20.80 6.76
CA SER A 178 10.60 21.51 5.77
C SER A 178 9.22 21.84 6.34
N LYS A 179 8.72 23.06 6.03
CA LYS A 179 7.34 23.43 6.36
C LYS A 179 6.40 22.73 5.38
N ILE A 180 5.18 22.36 5.87
CA ILE A 180 4.13 21.81 5.00
C ILE A 180 3.62 22.95 4.12
N ASP A 181 3.55 22.71 2.82
CA ASP A 181 2.81 23.59 1.89
C ASP A 181 1.31 23.19 1.93
N ILE A 182 0.61 23.74 2.94
CA ILE A 182 -0.82 23.46 3.15
C ILE A 182 -1.63 23.97 1.97
N LEU A 183 -1.23 25.11 1.39
CA LEU A 183 -1.97 25.72 0.27
C LEU A 183 -1.88 24.83 -0.99
N GLY A 184 -0.68 24.36 -1.31
CA GLY A 184 -0.45 23.43 -2.43
C GLY A 184 -1.20 22.10 -2.25
N LEU A 185 -1.27 21.59 -1.02
CA LEU A 185 -2.05 20.38 -0.69
C LEU A 185 -3.55 20.58 -0.91
N ILE A 186 -4.12 21.69 -0.43
CA ILE A 186 -5.54 22.01 -0.60
C ILE A 186 -5.87 22.15 -2.10
N LEU A 187 -5.05 22.85 -2.86
CA LEU A 187 -5.26 23.01 -4.31
C LEU A 187 -5.21 21.68 -5.06
N LEU A 188 -4.28 20.77 -4.69
CA LEU A 188 -4.17 19.45 -5.29
C LEU A 188 -5.31 18.49 -4.91
N THR A 189 -5.95 18.71 -3.75
CA THR A 189 -7.07 17.85 -3.31
C THR A 189 -8.42 18.34 -3.81
N LEU A 190 -8.52 19.61 -4.23
CA LEU A 190 -9.75 20.22 -4.74
C LEU A 190 -9.83 20.24 -6.29
N GLY A 191 -8.73 20.03 -7.00
CA GLY A 191 -8.64 19.97 -8.47
C GLY A 191 -8.66 18.57 -8.99
#